data_b54bd006efbab8ec3d23a97e531adb6e
#
_entry.id   b54bd006efbab8ec3d23a97e531adb6e
#
_cell.length_a   1.000
_cell.length_b   1.000
_cell.length_c   1.000
_cell.angle_alpha   90.00
_cell.angle_beta   90.00
_cell.angle_gamma   90.00
#
_symmetry.space_group_name_H-M   'P 1'
#
loop_
_entity.id
_entity.type
_entity.pdbx_description
1 polymer ?
#
loop_
_entity_poly.entity_id
_entity_poly.type
_entity_poly.pdbx_seq_one_letter_code
_entity_poly.pdbx_strand_id
1 'polypeptide(L)'
;MAQSLNTLAVGALVKDTGTLYNGKPIIWKIADKGHTGYPSGAVTLITERIISLKCFDAIESGNSDGNRRGYGNNRWTLSNLRQWLNSQATAGKWYSAQHGADAPPTNANVWSNYNEYDAEAGFLAGFSANFIAALLTTTHTVGKATVDGGGTESCADKIFLATCTEVGLSGDVTAGSKLALFSDNNSRLAYPTAEAVSKSEYTDGNFNVNSPWYWWLADAYASNSCYVRGVGSSGALVWSGAYYGYFGVRPLCNLSSGILVSDRPDSDGAYTIIWNRAPSKPSSITVPSSVRGGESLSISWGSSTDEDGNLSGYILERQVNGGAWAQVYKGINRRSRR
;
A
#
# COMPACT_ATOMS: atom_id res chain seq x y z
N MET A 1 -9.65 -8.64 -22.17
CA MET A 1 -8.17 -8.73 -22.15
C MET A 1 -7.67 -7.90 -20.97
N ALA A 2 -6.55 -8.27 -20.34
CA ALA A 2 -5.97 -7.47 -19.29
C ALA A 2 -5.22 -6.26 -19.86
N GLN A 3 -5.10 -5.17 -19.08
CA GLN A 3 -4.33 -3.99 -19.43
C GLN A 3 -3.32 -3.67 -18.32
N SER A 4 -2.31 -2.85 -18.61
CA SER A 4 -1.32 -2.44 -17.59
C SER A 4 -1.94 -1.40 -16.65
N LEU A 5 -1.62 -1.48 -15.35
CA LEU A 5 -2.03 -0.51 -14.34
C LEU A 5 -1.69 0.94 -14.75
N ASN A 6 -0.57 1.13 -15.42
CA ASN A 6 -0.13 2.45 -15.90
C ASN A 6 -1.02 3.05 -17.02
N THR A 7 -1.84 2.26 -17.69
CA THR A 7 -2.76 2.77 -18.72
C THR A 7 -3.99 3.46 -18.13
N LEU A 8 -4.31 3.16 -16.87
CA LEU A 8 -5.43 3.79 -16.19
C LEU A 8 -5.14 5.27 -15.90
N ALA A 9 -6.17 6.09 -15.87
CA ALA A 9 -6.06 7.50 -15.51
C ALA A 9 -5.82 7.69 -14.01
N VAL A 10 -5.21 8.81 -13.62
CA VAL A 10 -5.22 9.28 -12.23
C VAL A 10 -6.67 9.45 -11.79
N GLY A 11 -7.00 8.99 -10.60
CA GLY A 11 -8.37 8.93 -10.08
C GLY A 11 -9.11 7.62 -10.35
N ALA A 12 -8.64 6.76 -11.26
CA ALA A 12 -9.23 5.44 -11.48
C ALA A 12 -9.11 4.57 -10.20
N LEU A 13 -10.12 3.72 -9.99
CA LEU A 13 -10.17 2.83 -8.83
C LEU A 13 -9.63 1.45 -9.19
N VAL A 14 -8.85 0.87 -8.27
CA VAL A 14 -8.29 -0.47 -8.41
C VAL A 14 -8.45 -1.26 -7.11
N LYS A 15 -8.54 -2.59 -7.20
CA LYS A 15 -8.59 -3.48 -6.04
C LYS A 15 -7.87 -4.80 -6.33
N ASP A 16 -7.36 -5.40 -5.28
CA ASP A 16 -7.05 -6.84 -5.23
C ASP A 16 -8.12 -7.52 -4.39
N THR A 17 -8.83 -8.49 -4.94
CA THR A 17 -9.92 -9.18 -4.24
C THR A 17 -9.45 -10.02 -3.05
N GLY A 18 -8.16 -10.36 -3.01
CA GLY A 18 -7.53 -11.08 -1.89
C GLY A 18 -6.92 -10.17 -0.81
N THR A 19 -6.83 -8.85 -1.05
CA THR A 19 -6.28 -7.88 -0.09
C THR A 19 -7.43 -7.24 0.69
N LEU A 20 -7.62 -7.71 1.93
CA LEU A 20 -8.78 -7.38 2.74
C LEU A 20 -8.41 -6.53 3.95
N TYR A 21 -9.28 -5.59 4.29
CA TYR A 21 -9.33 -4.96 5.59
C TYR A 21 -10.76 -5.01 6.13
N ASN A 22 -10.94 -5.42 7.37
CA ASN A 22 -12.27 -5.66 7.96
C ASN A 22 -13.16 -6.61 7.13
N GLY A 23 -12.56 -7.61 6.46
CA GLY A 23 -13.26 -8.60 5.65
C GLY A 23 -13.73 -8.10 4.27
N LYS A 24 -13.34 -6.89 3.86
CA LYS A 24 -13.68 -6.30 2.55
C LYS A 24 -12.42 -5.98 1.75
N PRO A 25 -12.45 -6.14 0.41
CA PRO A 25 -11.37 -5.67 -0.44
C PRO A 25 -11.14 -4.17 -0.26
N ILE A 26 -9.87 -3.79 -0.14
CA ILE A 26 -9.50 -2.37 -0.12
C ILE A 26 -9.61 -1.82 -1.54
N ILE A 27 -10.39 -0.75 -1.70
CA ILE A 27 -10.44 0.00 -2.96
C ILE A 27 -9.41 1.12 -2.89
N TRP A 28 -8.51 1.10 -3.85
CA TRP A 28 -7.46 2.09 -4.02
C TRP A 28 -7.81 3.02 -5.18
N LYS A 29 -7.34 4.26 -5.10
CA LYS A 29 -7.43 5.26 -6.15
C LYS A 29 -6.02 5.58 -6.66
N ILE A 30 -5.81 5.63 -7.96
CA ILE A 30 -4.52 6.07 -8.52
C ILE A 30 -4.31 7.54 -8.17
N ALA A 31 -3.28 7.81 -7.37
CA ALA A 31 -2.93 9.15 -6.92
C ALA A 31 -1.89 9.82 -7.82
N ASP A 32 -0.96 9.03 -8.38
CA ASP A 32 0.06 9.53 -9.32
C ASP A 32 0.69 8.37 -10.11
N LYS A 33 1.45 8.73 -11.15
CA LYS A 33 2.22 7.78 -11.97
C LYS A 33 3.62 8.34 -12.21
N GLY A 34 4.65 7.61 -11.78
CA GLY A 34 6.04 8.06 -11.89
C GLY A 34 6.34 9.28 -11.03
N HIS A 35 5.78 9.33 -9.81
CA HIS A 35 5.95 10.44 -8.88
C HIS A 35 7.42 10.69 -8.55
N THR A 36 7.82 11.96 -8.60
CA THR A 36 9.22 12.36 -8.32
C THR A 36 9.63 12.00 -6.89
N GLY A 37 10.74 11.30 -6.75
CA GLY A 37 11.26 10.85 -5.46
C GLY A 37 10.78 9.46 -5.03
N TYR A 38 9.79 8.88 -5.74
CA TYR A 38 9.33 7.51 -5.52
C TYR A 38 10.04 6.51 -6.44
N PRO A 39 9.86 5.20 -6.25
CA PRO A 39 10.49 4.19 -7.11
C PRO A 39 10.16 4.41 -8.58
N SER A 40 11.17 4.29 -9.46
CA SER A 40 11.01 4.49 -10.89
C SER A 40 9.94 3.56 -11.47
N GLY A 41 9.05 4.10 -12.29
CA GLY A 41 7.95 3.35 -12.90
C GLY A 41 6.87 2.92 -11.90
N ALA A 42 6.79 3.53 -10.72
CA ALA A 42 5.72 3.26 -9.77
C ALA A 42 4.41 3.93 -10.17
N VAL A 43 3.30 3.27 -9.84
CA VAL A 43 1.97 3.86 -9.74
C VAL A 43 1.64 3.99 -8.25
N THR A 44 1.40 5.23 -7.83
CA THR A 44 1.04 5.55 -6.44
C THR A 44 -0.46 5.40 -6.25
N LEU A 45 -0.83 4.61 -5.26
CA LEU A 45 -2.19 4.34 -4.86
C LEU A 45 -2.46 4.98 -3.50
N ILE A 46 -3.66 5.52 -3.30
CA ILE A 46 -4.20 5.94 -2.01
C ILE A 46 -5.54 5.24 -1.81
N THR A 47 -5.90 4.87 -0.57
CA THR A 47 -7.25 4.31 -0.37
C THR A 47 -8.31 5.32 -0.82
N GLU A 48 -9.31 4.84 -1.53
CA GLU A 48 -10.40 5.68 -2.04
C GLU A 48 -11.12 6.38 -0.89
N ARG A 49 -11.35 5.64 0.22
CA ARG A 49 -12.04 6.10 1.43
C ARG A 49 -11.14 5.98 2.67
N ILE A 50 -11.55 6.62 3.74
CA ILE A 50 -11.02 6.39 5.07
C ILE A 50 -11.39 4.97 5.49
N ILE A 51 -10.39 4.14 5.79
CA ILE A 51 -10.59 2.71 6.08
C ILE A 51 -10.83 2.43 7.57
N SER A 52 -10.39 3.32 8.45
CA SER A 52 -10.51 3.20 9.91
C SER A 52 -10.32 4.56 10.57
N LEU A 53 -10.72 4.69 11.81
CA LEU A 53 -10.28 5.75 12.73
C LEU A 53 -9.24 5.19 13.68
N LYS A 54 -8.10 5.86 13.84
CA LYS A 54 -7.03 5.47 14.77
C LYS A 54 -6.26 6.69 15.24
N CYS A 55 -5.72 6.64 16.44
CA CYS A 55 -4.71 7.61 16.86
C CYS A 55 -3.45 7.45 15.99
N PHE A 56 -2.73 8.54 15.81
CA PHE A 56 -1.44 8.53 15.13
C PHE A 56 -0.38 7.86 16.01
N ASP A 57 -0.42 8.21 17.31
CA ASP A 57 0.47 7.68 18.32
C ASP A 57 -0.19 7.75 19.69
N ALA A 58 0.09 6.78 20.56
CA ALA A 58 -0.42 6.73 21.93
C ALA A 58 0.28 7.72 22.84
N ILE A 59 -0.29 8.03 24.01
CA ILE A 59 0.42 8.82 25.03
C ILE A 59 1.68 8.09 25.49
N GLU A 60 2.74 8.85 25.65
CA GLU A 60 4.03 8.35 26.11
C GLU A 60 4.24 8.73 27.58
N SER A 61 3.59 8.05 28.51
CA SER A 61 3.54 8.44 29.94
C SER A 61 4.92 8.61 30.60
N GLY A 62 5.96 7.92 30.08
CA GLY A 62 7.36 8.04 30.50
C GLY A 62 8.16 9.14 29.80
N ASN A 63 7.57 9.89 28.86
CA ASN A 63 8.31 10.91 28.12
C ASN A 63 8.59 12.16 28.97
N SER A 64 9.81 12.69 28.86
CA SER A 64 10.21 13.95 29.48
C SER A 64 9.52 15.18 28.87
N ASP A 65 9.14 15.11 27.59
CA ASP A 65 8.31 16.12 26.92
C ASP A 65 6.86 16.03 27.43
N GLY A 66 6.36 17.11 28.05
CA GLY A 66 5.03 17.14 28.65
C GLY A 66 3.89 16.97 27.63
N ASN A 67 4.07 17.43 26.39
CA ASN A 67 3.10 17.28 25.34
C ASN A 67 3.02 15.80 24.88
N ARG A 68 4.14 15.16 24.62
CA ARG A 68 4.20 13.74 24.25
C ARG A 68 3.67 12.84 25.34
N ARG A 69 4.01 13.17 26.59
CA ARG A 69 3.50 12.46 27.78
C ARG A 69 1.97 12.47 27.85
N GLY A 70 1.31 13.57 27.43
CA GLY A 70 -0.14 13.72 27.52
C GLY A 70 -0.92 13.51 26.24
N TYR A 71 -0.27 13.59 25.06
CA TYR A 71 -0.97 13.66 23.77
C TYR A 71 -0.33 12.83 22.65
N GLY A 72 0.68 12.00 22.96
CA GLY A 72 1.41 11.17 21.99
C GLY A 72 2.45 11.94 21.19
N ASN A 73 3.20 11.23 20.37
CA ASN A 73 4.32 11.73 19.58
C ASN A 73 3.89 12.02 18.15
N ASN A 74 4.22 13.17 17.62
CA ASN A 74 3.86 13.56 16.26
C ASN A 74 4.90 13.18 15.19
N ARG A 75 5.94 12.45 15.54
CA ARG A 75 7.00 12.04 14.62
C ARG A 75 6.64 10.77 13.88
N TRP A 76 6.47 10.85 12.56
CA TRP A 76 6.05 9.70 11.74
C TRP A 76 6.91 8.45 11.93
N THR A 77 8.23 8.62 11.92
CA THR A 77 9.19 7.51 12.02
C THR A 77 9.11 6.73 13.33
N LEU A 78 8.49 7.30 14.36
CA LEU A 78 8.31 6.70 15.69
C LEU A 78 6.85 6.37 16.01
N SER A 79 5.90 6.65 15.11
CA SER A 79 4.47 6.52 15.42
C SER A 79 3.99 5.07 15.42
N ASN A 80 3.06 4.77 16.32
CA ASN A 80 2.35 3.49 16.35
C ASN A 80 1.64 3.22 15.02
N LEU A 81 1.06 4.26 14.40
CA LEU A 81 0.32 4.12 13.14
C LEU A 81 1.23 3.64 12.01
N ARG A 82 2.45 4.17 11.88
CA ARG A 82 3.44 3.69 10.90
C ARG A 82 3.79 2.23 11.12
N GLN A 83 4.05 1.86 12.39
CA GLN A 83 4.41 0.49 12.75
C GLN A 83 3.29 -0.49 12.41
N TRP A 84 2.05 -0.15 12.77
CA TRP A 84 0.86 -0.94 12.45
C TRP A 84 0.65 -1.09 10.94
N LEU A 85 0.73 0.00 10.18
CA LEU A 85 0.56 0.00 8.71
C LEU A 85 1.55 -0.90 7.98
N ASN A 86 2.77 -1.08 8.51
CA ASN A 86 3.82 -1.87 7.88
C ASN A 86 3.99 -3.27 8.48
N SER A 87 3.08 -3.72 9.34
CA SER A 87 3.16 -5.01 10.03
C SER A 87 2.27 -6.07 9.40
N GLN A 88 2.79 -7.30 9.29
CA GLN A 88 2.06 -8.54 8.95
C GLN A 88 1.76 -9.39 10.18
N ALA A 89 2.08 -8.90 11.38
CA ALA A 89 1.93 -9.68 12.61
C ALA A 89 0.46 -9.99 12.91
N THR A 90 0.24 -11.13 13.53
CA THR A 90 -1.08 -11.53 14.03
C THR A 90 -1.56 -10.59 15.13
N ALA A 91 -2.85 -10.68 15.46
CA ALA A 91 -3.51 -9.86 16.47
C ALA A 91 -2.70 -9.77 17.78
N GLY A 92 -2.50 -8.56 18.29
CA GLY A 92 -1.75 -8.26 19.50
C GLY A 92 -0.22 -8.48 19.42
N LYS A 93 0.35 -8.62 18.19
CA LYS A 93 1.79 -8.91 18.00
C LYS A 93 2.51 -7.91 17.10
N TRP A 94 1.86 -6.87 16.63
CA TRP A 94 2.47 -5.90 15.72
C TRP A 94 3.30 -4.84 16.45
N TYR A 95 2.94 -4.51 17.69
CA TYR A 95 3.62 -3.49 18.47
C TYR A 95 4.95 -3.97 19.04
N SER A 96 5.96 -3.12 18.94
CA SER A 96 7.20 -3.20 19.72
C SER A 96 7.70 -1.80 20.01
N ALA A 97 8.15 -1.54 21.24
CA ALA A 97 8.63 -0.21 21.62
C ALA A 97 9.77 0.25 20.73
N GLN A 98 9.64 1.42 20.11
CA GLN A 98 10.61 2.00 19.19
C GLN A 98 11.60 2.90 19.93
N HIS A 99 11.27 3.36 21.14
CA HIS A 99 12.12 4.12 22.06
C HIS A 99 11.64 3.95 23.51
N GLY A 100 12.41 4.49 24.47
CA GLY A 100 12.19 4.19 25.89
C GLY A 100 10.85 4.67 26.49
N ALA A 101 10.19 5.66 25.88
CA ALA A 101 8.88 6.15 26.34
C ALA A 101 7.72 5.69 25.50
N ASP A 102 7.98 4.97 24.39
CA ASP A 102 6.95 4.48 23.48
C ASP A 102 5.95 3.56 24.20
N ALA A 103 4.69 3.66 23.86
CA ALA A 103 3.61 2.89 24.45
C ALA A 103 2.64 2.40 23.37
N PRO A 104 2.03 1.21 23.58
CA PRO A 104 1.02 0.71 22.64
C PRO A 104 -0.27 1.50 22.73
N PRO A 105 -1.05 1.62 21.64
CA PRO A 105 -2.32 2.34 21.60
C PRO A 105 -3.44 1.50 22.22
N THR A 106 -3.30 1.25 23.53
CA THR A 106 -4.32 0.59 24.36
C THR A 106 -5.44 1.56 24.70
N ASN A 107 -6.56 1.03 25.18
CA ASN A 107 -7.69 1.79 25.67
C ASN A 107 -7.28 2.92 26.64
N ALA A 108 -6.32 2.67 27.53
CA ALA A 108 -5.82 3.67 28.49
C ALA A 108 -4.92 4.75 27.87
N ASN A 109 -4.33 4.49 26.70
CA ASN A 109 -3.31 5.33 26.08
C ASN A 109 -3.82 6.15 24.88
N VAL A 110 -5.10 5.98 24.51
CA VAL A 110 -5.79 6.75 23.47
C VAL A 110 -6.79 7.71 24.09
N TRP A 111 -7.13 8.77 23.37
CA TRP A 111 -8.08 9.78 23.86
C TRP A 111 -9.47 9.19 24.10
N SER A 112 -10.00 9.41 25.30
CA SER A 112 -11.34 8.97 25.72
C SER A 112 -11.63 7.50 25.49
N ASN A 113 -10.60 6.68 25.40
CA ASN A 113 -10.68 5.24 25.16
C ASN A 113 -11.34 4.87 23.83
N TYR A 114 -11.19 5.70 22.78
CA TYR A 114 -11.78 5.45 21.47
C TYR A 114 -10.77 4.87 20.49
N ASN A 115 -11.16 3.76 19.86
CA ASN A 115 -10.47 3.17 18.72
C ASN A 115 -9.03 2.75 19.03
N GLU A 116 -8.81 2.12 20.19
CA GLU A 116 -7.57 1.40 20.47
C GLU A 116 -7.32 0.31 19.42
N TYR A 117 -6.07 -0.02 19.18
CA TYR A 117 -5.72 -1.01 18.15
C TYR A 117 -4.49 -1.87 18.46
N ASP A 118 -4.00 -1.83 19.69
CA ASP A 118 -2.89 -2.69 20.14
C ASP A 118 -3.20 -4.19 19.99
N ALA A 119 -4.47 -4.57 20.22
CA ALA A 119 -4.95 -5.94 20.09
C ALA A 119 -5.29 -6.37 18.64
N GLU A 120 -5.33 -5.43 17.68
CA GLU A 120 -5.58 -5.77 16.28
C GLU A 120 -4.40 -6.53 15.64
N ALA A 121 -4.64 -7.17 14.50
CA ALA A 121 -3.57 -7.61 13.62
C ALA A 121 -2.93 -6.42 12.91
N GLY A 122 -1.67 -6.53 12.52
CA GLY A 122 -1.02 -5.53 11.68
C GLY A 122 -1.78 -5.37 10.35
N PHE A 123 -1.73 -4.17 9.77
CA PHE A 123 -2.53 -3.83 8.59
C PHE A 123 -2.29 -4.77 7.40
N LEU A 124 -1.03 -5.17 7.16
CA LEU A 124 -0.66 -6.07 6.09
C LEU A 124 -1.06 -7.55 6.33
N ALA A 125 -1.52 -7.91 7.53
CA ALA A 125 -1.92 -9.29 7.82
C ALA A 125 -3.15 -9.73 7.01
N GLY A 126 -3.99 -8.78 6.57
CA GLY A 126 -5.14 -9.04 5.70
C GLY A 126 -4.85 -8.97 4.20
N PHE A 127 -3.59 -8.74 3.80
CA PHE A 127 -3.22 -8.58 2.40
C PHE A 127 -2.89 -9.93 1.75
N SER A 128 -3.22 -10.07 0.47
CA SER A 128 -2.77 -11.24 -0.31
C SER A 128 -1.25 -11.26 -0.40
N ALA A 129 -0.69 -12.47 -0.46
CA ALA A 129 0.76 -12.66 -0.60
C ALA A 129 1.31 -11.97 -1.89
N ASN A 130 0.52 -12.00 -2.97
CA ASN A 130 0.88 -11.35 -4.23
C ASN A 130 0.93 -9.83 -4.08
N PHE A 131 -0.04 -9.23 -3.40
CA PHE A 131 -0.05 -7.78 -3.17
C PHE A 131 1.14 -7.36 -2.31
N ILE A 132 1.42 -8.09 -1.22
CA ILE A 132 2.58 -7.82 -0.34
C ILE A 132 3.90 -7.90 -1.11
N ALA A 133 4.05 -8.92 -1.97
CA ALA A 133 5.25 -9.10 -2.81
C ALA A 133 5.39 -7.98 -3.85
N ALA A 134 4.28 -7.42 -4.33
CA ALA A 134 4.24 -6.34 -5.31
C ALA A 134 4.44 -4.93 -4.72
N LEU A 135 4.26 -4.77 -3.41
CA LEU A 135 4.49 -3.49 -2.72
C LEU A 135 5.94 -3.05 -2.87
N LEU A 136 6.14 -1.91 -3.50
CA LEU A 136 7.46 -1.27 -3.60
C LEU A 136 7.79 -0.55 -2.30
N THR A 137 8.95 -0.85 -1.72
CA THR A 137 9.49 -0.05 -0.61
C THR A 137 9.80 1.36 -1.13
N THR A 138 9.18 2.35 -0.53
CA THR A 138 9.27 3.75 -0.94
C THR A 138 10.04 4.53 0.12
N THR A 139 11.16 5.11 -0.28
CA THR A 139 11.82 6.14 0.55
C THR A 139 11.09 7.44 0.33
N HIS A 140 10.50 7.97 1.37
CA HIS A 140 9.78 9.24 1.34
C HIS A 140 10.26 10.16 2.45
N THR A 141 9.98 11.46 2.31
CA THR A 141 10.43 12.52 3.22
C THR A 141 9.23 13.07 3.96
N VAL A 142 9.35 13.26 5.28
CA VAL A 142 8.28 13.76 6.16
C VAL A 142 8.78 14.91 7.02
N GLY A 143 7.89 15.80 7.40
CA GLY A 143 8.21 16.95 8.28
C GLY A 143 8.35 16.54 9.75
N LYS A 144 9.35 17.15 10.43
CA LYS A 144 9.59 16.98 11.87
C LYS A 144 9.21 18.23 12.66
N ALA A 145 8.84 18.02 13.91
CA ALA A 145 8.70 19.11 14.88
C ALA A 145 10.06 19.75 15.23
N THR A 146 10.04 21.03 15.62
CA THR A 146 11.25 21.78 16.00
C THR A 146 12.00 21.10 17.15
N VAL A 147 11.30 20.46 18.08
CA VAL A 147 11.91 19.71 19.21
C VAL A 147 12.76 18.53 18.71
N ASP A 148 12.44 17.97 17.54
CA ASP A 148 13.20 16.88 16.90
C ASP A 148 14.28 17.41 15.92
N GLY A 149 14.62 18.67 16.03
CA GLY A 149 15.58 19.36 15.15
C GLY A 149 14.96 20.03 13.94
N GLY A 150 13.65 19.97 13.77
CA GLY A 150 12.92 20.60 12.65
C GLY A 150 13.29 20.05 11.27
N GLY A 151 12.85 20.75 10.22
CA GLY A 151 13.07 20.33 8.84
C GLY A 151 12.39 19.01 8.50
N THR A 152 13.08 18.18 7.74
CA THR A 152 12.55 16.90 7.26
C THR A 152 13.43 15.73 7.67
N GLU A 153 12.86 14.52 7.61
CA GLU A 153 13.59 13.26 7.69
C GLU A 153 13.08 12.30 6.62
N SER A 154 13.92 11.36 6.19
CA SER A 154 13.55 10.31 5.24
C SER A 154 13.31 9.00 5.96
N CYS A 155 12.31 8.25 5.49
CA CYS A 155 12.04 6.90 5.94
C CYS A 155 11.64 6.01 4.76
N ALA A 156 11.74 4.71 4.95
CA ALA A 156 11.41 3.72 3.93
C ALA A 156 10.24 2.86 4.43
N ASP A 157 9.14 2.90 3.71
CA ASP A 157 7.89 2.21 4.06
C ASP A 157 7.28 1.52 2.84
N LYS A 158 6.52 0.47 3.05
CA LYS A 158 5.65 -0.13 2.02
C LYS A 158 4.28 0.54 1.99
N ILE A 159 3.77 0.88 3.17
CA ILE A 159 2.50 1.61 3.37
C ILE A 159 2.81 2.86 4.20
N PHE A 160 2.34 4.01 3.75
CA PHE A 160 2.65 5.30 4.38
C PHE A 160 1.47 6.28 4.26
N LEU A 161 1.57 7.42 4.92
CA LEU A 161 0.62 8.53 4.77
C LEU A 161 1.23 9.61 3.87
N ALA A 162 0.37 10.36 3.18
CA ALA A 162 0.79 11.53 2.42
C ALA A 162 1.31 12.65 3.33
N THR A 163 2.19 13.48 2.80
CA THR A 163 2.61 14.75 3.43
C THR A 163 1.69 15.91 3.04
N CYS A 164 1.82 17.05 3.71
CA CYS A 164 1.13 18.28 3.34
C CYS A 164 1.42 18.66 1.88
N THR A 165 2.69 18.62 1.48
CA THR A 165 3.11 18.95 0.11
C THR A 165 2.48 18.00 -0.92
N GLU A 166 2.48 16.70 -0.64
CA GLU A 166 1.94 15.68 -1.53
C GLU A 166 0.44 15.84 -1.78
N VAL A 167 -0.31 16.33 -0.79
CA VAL A 167 -1.72 16.65 -0.98
C VAL A 167 -1.96 18.09 -1.47
N GLY A 168 -0.90 18.83 -1.81
CA GLY A 168 -0.99 20.20 -2.33
C GLY A 168 -1.41 21.24 -1.29
N LEU A 169 -1.03 21.03 -0.03
CA LEU A 169 -1.21 21.97 1.09
C LEU A 169 0.15 22.53 1.53
N SER A 170 0.13 23.80 1.94
CA SER A 170 1.32 24.44 2.51
C SER A 170 1.45 24.04 3.98
N GLY A 171 2.32 23.07 4.26
CA GLY A 171 2.70 22.68 5.62
C GLY A 171 3.80 23.61 6.21
N ASP A 172 4.35 23.17 7.34
CA ASP A 172 5.44 23.90 8.00
C ASP A 172 6.78 23.74 7.26
N VAL A 173 6.91 22.68 6.49
CA VAL A 173 8.07 22.35 5.64
C VAL A 173 7.58 21.79 4.31
N THR A 174 8.45 21.86 3.29
CA THR A 174 8.21 21.18 2.02
C THR A 174 8.80 19.78 2.13
N ALA A 175 7.93 18.76 2.04
CA ALA A 175 8.28 17.35 2.11
C ALA A 175 7.67 16.60 0.90
N GLY A 176 8.51 16.22 -0.04
CA GLY A 176 8.08 15.61 -1.32
C GLY A 176 7.61 16.64 -2.35
N SER A 177 6.81 16.16 -3.30
CA SER A 177 6.15 16.95 -4.34
C SER A 177 4.66 16.61 -4.40
N LYS A 178 3.85 17.47 -5.04
CA LYS A 178 2.39 17.28 -5.09
C LYS A 178 2.01 16.09 -5.98
N LEU A 179 1.21 15.18 -5.46
CA LEU A 179 0.59 14.10 -6.21
C LEU A 179 -0.46 14.63 -7.20
N ALA A 180 -0.51 14.05 -8.38
CA ALA A 180 -1.38 14.51 -9.48
C ALA A 180 -2.88 14.48 -9.14
N LEU A 181 -3.30 13.60 -8.22
CA LEU A 181 -4.70 13.49 -7.77
C LEU A 181 -5.23 14.76 -7.11
N PHE A 182 -4.37 15.49 -6.39
CA PHE A 182 -4.82 16.60 -5.53
C PHE A 182 -4.71 17.95 -6.22
N SER A 183 -5.79 18.41 -6.85
CA SER A 183 -5.86 19.71 -7.54
C SER A 183 -6.36 20.85 -6.66
N ASP A 184 -7.29 20.56 -5.75
CA ASP A 184 -8.03 21.53 -4.94
C ASP A 184 -8.54 20.92 -3.63
N ASN A 185 -9.33 21.68 -2.86
CA ASN A 185 -9.92 21.20 -1.61
C ASN A 185 -10.85 20.02 -1.82
N ASN A 186 -11.63 19.99 -2.91
CA ASN A 186 -12.59 18.91 -3.16
C ASN A 186 -11.88 17.58 -3.44
N SER A 187 -10.74 17.61 -4.13
CA SER A 187 -9.95 16.42 -4.40
C SER A 187 -9.34 15.78 -3.14
N ARG A 188 -9.23 16.54 -2.03
CA ARG A 188 -8.75 16.09 -0.73
C ARG A 188 -9.85 15.53 0.17
N LEU A 189 -11.13 15.78 -0.13
CA LEU A 189 -12.23 15.23 0.66
C LEU A 189 -12.16 13.71 0.71
N ALA A 190 -12.34 13.14 1.88
CA ALA A 190 -12.35 11.70 2.09
C ALA A 190 -13.55 11.29 2.94
N TYR A 191 -14.26 10.30 2.48
CA TYR A 191 -15.45 9.75 3.13
C TYR A 191 -15.10 8.42 3.81
N PRO A 192 -15.63 8.08 4.98
CA PRO A 192 -15.38 6.80 5.59
C PRO A 192 -16.07 5.65 4.84
N THR A 193 -15.48 4.44 4.93
CA THR A 193 -16.16 3.21 4.54
C THR A 193 -17.27 2.87 5.53
N ALA A 194 -18.21 2.02 5.12
CA ALA A 194 -19.26 1.53 6.04
C ALA A 194 -18.65 0.76 7.22
N GLU A 195 -17.58 0.01 6.96
CA GLU A 195 -16.83 -0.73 7.98
C GLU A 195 -16.13 0.22 8.97
N ALA A 196 -15.53 1.32 8.48
CA ALA A 196 -14.92 2.33 9.36
C ALA A 196 -15.97 2.96 10.29
N VAL A 197 -17.16 3.27 9.78
CA VAL A 197 -18.26 3.81 10.58
C VAL A 197 -18.76 2.78 11.61
N SER A 198 -19.03 1.55 11.15
CA SER A 198 -19.64 0.52 12.02
C SER A 198 -18.72 0.00 13.13
N LYS A 199 -17.40 0.09 12.93
CA LYS A 199 -16.39 -0.39 13.88
C LYS A 199 -15.83 0.71 14.78
N SER A 200 -16.11 1.97 14.48
CA SER A 200 -15.65 3.08 15.30
C SER A 200 -16.42 3.14 16.62
N GLU A 201 -15.70 3.27 17.70
CA GLU A 201 -16.25 3.59 19.02
C GLU A 201 -16.55 5.08 19.17
N TYR A 202 -15.89 5.92 18.38
CA TYR A 202 -16.20 7.35 18.31
C TYR A 202 -17.49 7.59 17.54
N THR A 203 -18.50 8.10 18.22
CA THR A 203 -19.82 8.38 17.65
C THR A 203 -20.00 9.88 17.46
N ASP A 204 -20.16 10.29 16.20
CA ASP A 204 -20.52 11.65 15.80
C ASP A 204 -21.49 11.54 14.61
N GLY A 205 -22.59 12.31 14.63
CA GLY A 205 -23.58 12.27 13.54
C GLY A 205 -23.04 12.67 12.17
N ASN A 206 -21.93 13.40 12.13
CA ASN A 206 -21.24 13.76 10.88
C ASN A 206 -20.24 12.68 10.43
N PHE A 207 -19.86 11.72 11.28
CA PHE A 207 -19.03 10.59 10.89
C PHE A 207 -19.90 9.49 10.28
N ASN A 208 -20.17 9.62 8.98
CA ASN A 208 -20.99 8.69 8.22
C ASN A 208 -20.48 8.56 6.76
N VAL A 209 -20.94 7.56 6.04
CA VAL A 209 -20.47 7.24 4.67
C VAL A 209 -20.70 8.34 3.64
N ASN A 210 -21.55 9.32 3.93
CA ASN A 210 -21.94 10.40 3.01
C ASN A 210 -21.36 11.76 3.38
N SER A 211 -20.63 11.85 4.49
CA SER A 211 -20.00 13.09 4.95
C SER A 211 -18.48 12.96 4.93
N PRO A 212 -17.74 13.96 4.40
CA PRO A 212 -16.29 13.93 4.45
C PRO A 212 -15.80 14.07 5.89
N TRP A 213 -14.71 13.37 6.20
CA TRP A 213 -14.15 13.36 7.55
C TRP A 213 -12.67 13.73 7.56
N TYR A 214 -12.13 14.01 8.73
CA TYR A 214 -10.72 14.32 8.97
C TYR A 214 -9.84 13.09 8.73
N TRP A 215 -8.63 13.28 8.20
CA TRP A 215 -7.68 12.19 8.05
C TRP A 215 -6.24 12.66 8.22
N TRP A 216 -5.39 11.76 8.73
CA TRP A 216 -4.01 12.03 9.07
C TRP A 216 -3.13 12.24 7.84
N LEU A 217 -2.16 13.15 7.98
CA LEU A 217 -0.98 13.26 7.14
C LEU A 217 0.25 12.77 7.92
N ALA A 218 1.40 12.59 7.23
CA ALA A 218 2.63 12.12 7.87
C ALA A 218 3.43 13.25 8.56
N ASP A 219 3.10 14.52 8.31
CA ASP A 219 3.88 15.64 8.81
C ASP A 219 3.52 16.02 10.24
N ALA A 220 4.55 16.25 11.05
CA ALA A 220 4.38 16.91 12.33
C ALA A 220 4.01 18.39 12.15
N TYR A 221 3.23 18.94 13.09
CA TYR A 221 3.11 20.38 13.26
C TYR A 221 4.40 20.91 13.92
N ALA A 222 5.15 21.77 13.22
CA ALA A 222 6.50 22.10 13.62
C ALA A 222 6.61 22.73 15.01
N SER A 223 5.63 23.55 15.41
CA SER A 223 5.68 24.32 16.67
C SER A 223 5.23 23.54 17.90
N ASN A 224 4.88 22.26 17.76
CA ASN A 224 4.40 21.45 18.89
C ASN A 224 4.85 20.00 18.72
N SER A 225 5.21 19.34 19.81
CA SER A 225 5.77 17.99 19.81
C SER A 225 4.71 16.86 19.73
N CYS A 226 3.42 17.19 19.87
CA CYS A 226 2.34 16.20 19.86
C CYS A 226 1.28 16.44 18.77
N TYR A 227 1.31 17.56 18.05
CA TYR A 227 0.32 17.82 17.03
C TYR A 227 0.77 17.32 15.66
N VAL A 228 -0.09 16.54 15.02
CA VAL A 228 0.09 15.96 13.68
C VAL A 228 -0.76 16.75 12.69
N ARG A 229 -0.24 17.00 11.49
CA ARG A 229 -1.00 17.60 10.40
C ARG A 229 -2.05 16.63 9.86
N GLY A 230 -3.13 17.15 9.35
CA GLY A 230 -4.21 16.40 8.73
C GLY A 230 -4.98 17.22 7.71
N VAL A 231 -5.85 16.56 6.98
CA VAL A 231 -6.84 17.18 6.10
C VAL A 231 -8.18 17.18 6.83
N GLY A 232 -8.82 18.34 6.89
CA GLY A 232 -10.15 18.50 7.49
C GLY A 232 -11.29 18.06 6.57
N SER A 233 -12.50 18.03 7.10
CA SER A 233 -13.72 17.70 6.36
C SER A 233 -14.05 18.70 5.22
N SER A 234 -13.42 19.86 5.19
CA SER A 234 -13.50 20.83 4.10
C SER A 234 -12.37 20.71 3.08
N GLY A 235 -11.45 19.75 3.24
CA GLY A 235 -10.25 19.63 2.41
C GLY A 235 -9.11 20.60 2.77
N ALA A 236 -9.29 21.41 3.83
CA ALA A 236 -8.27 22.34 4.32
C ALA A 236 -7.28 21.66 5.26
N LEU A 237 -6.10 22.29 5.44
CA LEU A 237 -5.11 21.84 6.40
C LEU A 237 -5.62 22.06 7.84
N VAL A 238 -5.47 21.00 8.65
CA VAL A 238 -5.77 21.02 10.08
C VAL A 238 -4.61 20.38 10.87
N TRP A 239 -4.73 20.36 12.18
CA TRP A 239 -3.84 19.62 13.08
C TRP A 239 -4.63 19.07 14.27
N SER A 240 -4.11 18.02 14.89
CA SER A 240 -4.69 17.42 16.08
C SER A 240 -3.63 16.71 16.91
N GLY A 241 -3.90 16.48 18.18
CA GLY A 241 -3.02 15.69 19.05
C GLY A 241 -2.89 14.25 18.54
N ALA A 242 -1.69 13.69 18.60
CA ALA A 242 -1.36 12.38 18.03
C ALA A 242 -2.25 11.25 18.62
N TYR A 243 -2.65 11.36 19.88
CA TYR A 243 -3.42 10.33 20.61
C TYR A 243 -4.93 10.31 20.29
N TYR A 244 -5.43 11.23 19.45
CA TYR A 244 -6.84 11.28 19.12
C TYR A 244 -7.26 10.17 18.15
N GLY A 245 -8.01 9.20 18.64
CA GLY A 245 -8.52 8.05 17.89
C GLY A 245 -9.73 8.33 16.99
N TYR A 246 -10.02 9.58 16.64
CA TYR A 246 -11.13 9.94 15.75
C TYR A 246 -10.70 10.49 14.39
N PHE A 247 -9.42 10.53 14.10
CA PHE A 247 -8.94 10.85 12.76
C PHE A 247 -8.87 9.62 11.86
N GLY A 248 -9.17 9.83 10.59
CA GLY A 248 -9.19 8.80 9.57
C GLY A 248 -7.79 8.36 9.13
N VAL A 249 -7.67 7.08 8.85
CA VAL A 249 -6.51 6.47 8.21
C VAL A 249 -6.79 6.31 6.72
N ARG A 250 -5.95 6.94 5.89
CA ARG A 250 -6.04 6.93 4.42
C ARG A 250 -4.65 6.69 3.82
N PRO A 251 -4.14 5.46 3.88
CA PRO A 251 -2.78 5.16 3.50
C PRO A 251 -2.54 5.14 2.00
N LEU A 252 -1.24 5.30 1.65
CA LEU A 252 -0.69 5.15 0.31
C LEU A 252 0.19 3.91 0.22
N CYS A 253 0.35 3.43 -1.02
CA CYS A 253 1.38 2.47 -1.40
C CYS A 253 1.80 2.70 -2.86
N ASN A 254 2.93 2.09 -3.24
CA ASN A 254 3.41 2.09 -4.60
C ASN A 254 3.46 0.66 -5.17
N LEU A 255 2.95 0.50 -6.38
CA LEU A 255 3.03 -0.74 -7.15
C LEU A 255 3.76 -0.48 -8.47
N SER A 256 4.35 -1.53 -9.06
CA SER A 256 4.94 -1.44 -10.41
C SER A 256 3.89 -1.11 -11.47
N SER A 257 4.22 -0.23 -12.39
CA SER A 257 3.38 0.18 -13.51
C SER A 257 2.98 -0.97 -14.45
N GLY A 258 3.77 -2.03 -14.49
CA GLY A 258 3.52 -3.21 -15.33
C GLY A 258 2.51 -4.22 -14.77
N ILE A 259 2.02 -4.03 -13.55
CA ILE A 259 0.98 -4.89 -12.98
C ILE A 259 -0.27 -4.87 -13.88
N LEU A 260 -0.86 -6.03 -14.09
CA LEU A 260 -2.04 -6.16 -14.93
C LEU A 260 -3.32 -5.91 -14.12
N VAL A 261 -4.30 -5.31 -14.78
CA VAL A 261 -5.66 -5.11 -14.26
C VAL A 261 -6.69 -5.55 -15.31
N SER A 262 -7.91 -5.78 -14.89
CA SER A 262 -9.04 -6.08 -15.79
C SER A 262 -9.18 -4.98 -16.86
N ASP A 263 -9.73 -5.33 -18.02
CA ASP A 263 -9.99 -4.39 -19.13
C ASP A 263 -11.18 -3.46 -18.87
N ARG A 264 -12.00 -3.79 -17.88
CA ARG A 264 -13.17 -3.01 -17.45
C ARG A 264 -13.26 -3.03 -15.92
N PRO A 265 -13.80 -1.97 -15.32
CA PRO A 265 -14.11 -1.97 -13.90
C PRO A 265 -15.26 -2.93 -13.58
N ASP A 266 -15.27 -3.43 -12.36
CA ASP A 266 -16.37 -4.21 -11.80
C ASP A 266 -17.57 -3.31 -11.44
N SER A 267 -18.62 -3.91 -10.87
CA SER A 267 -19.84 -3.19 -10.47
C SER A 267 -19.61 -2.09 -9.40
N ASP A 268 -18.51 -2.16 -8.66
CA ASP A 268 -18.08 -1.14 -7.69
C ASP A 268 -17.22 -0.02 -8.31
N GLY A 269 -17.02 -0.05 -9.63
CA GLY A 269 -16.24 0.94 -10.37
C GLY A 269 -14.72 0.71 -10.32
N ALA A 270 -14.24 -0.32 -9.61
CA ALA A 270 -12.83 -0.62 -9.49
C ALA A 270 -12.35 -1.67 -10.50
N TYR A 271 -11.18 -1.44 -11.08
CA TYR A 271 -10.49 -2.45 -11.87
C TYR A 271 -9.85 -3.49 -10.93
N THR A 272 -10.02 -4.78 -11.25
CA THR A 272 -9.42 -5.85 -10.46
C THR A 272 -7.98 -6.10 -10.89
N ILE A 273 -7.04 -6.12 -9.94
CA ILE A 273 -5.64 -6.49 -10.17
C ILE A 273 -5.59 -7.98 -10.55
N ILE A 274 -4.85 -8.27 -11.60
CA ILE A 274 -4.64 -9.63 -12.11
C ILE A 274 -3.19 -9.99 -11.82
N TRP A 275 -3.00 -10.95 -10.92
CA TRP A 275 -1.67 -11.45 -10.61
C TRP A 275 -1.25 -12.46 -11.67
N ASN A 276 -0.10 -12.20 -12.31
CA ASN A 276 0.46 -13.13 -13.27
C ASN A 276 0.89 -14.42 -12.57
N ARG A 277 0.17 -15.50 -12.82
CA ARG A 277 0.48 -16.83 -12.31
C ARG A 277 1.41 -17.53 -13.28
N ALA A 278 2.28 -18.37 -12.75
CA ALA A 278 3.08 -19.22 -13.62
C ALA A 278 2.15 -20.19 -14.38
N PRO A 279 2.30 -20.32 -15.71
CA PRO A 279 1.55 -21.32 -16.47
C PRO A 279 1.79 -22.72 -15.90
N SER A 280 0.83 -23.62 -16.11
CA SER A 280 1.03 -25.03 -15.77
C SER A 280 2.24 -25.59 -16.55
N LYS A 281 2.93 -26.57 -15.97
CA LYS A 281 3.94 -27.32 -16.72
C LYS A 281 3.27 -28.00 -17.93
N PRO A 282 3.97 -28.09 -19.08
CA PRO A 282 3.53 -28.94 -20.19
C PRO A 282 3.22 -30.35 -19.69
N SER A 283 2.10 -30.91 -20.10
CA SER A 283 1.64 -32.21 -19.61
C SER A 283 2.54 -33.39 -20.01
N SER A 284 3.32 -33.22 -21.08
CA SER A 284 4.25 -34.23 -21.58
C SER A 284 5.32 -33.58 -22.45
N ILE A 285 6.45 -34.27 -22.60
CA ILE A 285 7.45 -34.01 -23.63
C ILE A 285 7.72 -35.32 -24.35
N THR A 286 7.68 -35.30 -25.68
CA THR A 286 7.96 -36.47 -26.50
C THR A 286 9.24 -36.22 -27.30
N VAL A 287 10.22 -37.05 -27.05
CA VAL A 287 11.52 -37.02 -27.71
C VAL A 287 11.80 -38.42 -28.27
N PRO A 288 12.23 -38.60 -29.53
CA PRO A 288 12.67 -39.88 -30.04
C PRO A 288 13.79 -40.48 -29.19
N SER A 289 13.74 -41.79 -28.97
CA SER A 289 14.77 -42.50 -28.14
C SER A 289 16.14 -42.52 -28.80
N SER A 290 16.19 -42.38 -30.14
CA SER A 290 17.43 -42.31 -30.92
C SER A 290 17.15 -41.59 -32.26
N VAL A 291 18.18 -40.96 -32.82
CA VAL A 291 18.23 -40.40 -34.19
C VAL A 291 19.58 -40.73 -34.76
N ARG A 292 19.61 -40.95 -36.09
CA ARG A 292 20.87 -41.12 -36.81
C ARG A 292 21.53 -39.75 -37.03
N GLY A 293 22.87 -39.75 -37.09
CA GLY A 293 23.61 -38.53 -37.39
C GLY A 293 23.17 -37.93 -38.71
N GLY A 294 22.86 -36.63 -38.72
CA GLY A 294 22.35 -35.89 -39.87
C GLY A 294 20.84 -35.91 -40.07
N GLU A 295 20.07 -36.66 -39.27
CA GLU A 295 18.61 -36.63 -39.32
C GLU A 295 18.02 -35.52 -38.46
N SER A 296 16.87 -35.01 -38.91
CA SER A 296 16.14 -34.00 -38.15
C SER A 296 15.46 -34.61 -36.90
N LEU A 297 15.68 -34.00 -35.75
CA LEU A 297 15.03 -34.36 -34.48
C LEU A 297 13.71 -33.60 -34.32
N SER A 298 12.61 -34.32 -34.22
CA SER A 298 11.31 -33.72 -33.90
C SER A 298 11.01 -33.89 -32.43
N ILE A 299 10.77 -32.79 -31.71
CA ILE A 299 10.37 -32.76 -30.31
C ILE A 299 8.97 -32.14 -30.23
N SER A 300 8.09 -32.75 -29.49
CA SER A 300 6.75 -32.19 -29.20
C SER A 300 6.46 -32.23 -27.72
N TRP A 301 5.57 -31.35 -27.27
CA TRP A 301 5.14 -31.28 -25.86
C TRP A 301 3.65 -30.98 -25.76
N GLY A 302 3.06 -31.33 -24.64
CA GLY A 302 1.68 -31.03 -24.31
C GLY A 302 1.43 -29.54 -24.08
N SER A 303 0.16 -29.15 -24.02
CA SER A 303 -0.23 -27.77 -23.72
C SER A 303 0.04 -27.43 -22.25
N SER A 304 0.44 -26.20 -22.02
CA SER A 304 0.27 -25.53 -20.74
C SER A 304 -1.07 -24.81 -20.70
N THR A 305 -1.66 -24.71 -19.52
CA THR A 305 -2.77 -23.82 -19.23
C THR A 305 -2.23 -22.61 -18.48
N ASP A 306 -2.72 -21.45 -18.82
CA ASP A 306 -2.44 -20.20 -18.13
C ASP A 306 -3.78 -19.58 -17.74
N GLU A 307 -4.07 -19.55 -16.46
CA GLU A 307 -5.35 -19.05 -15.95
C GLU A 307 -5.52 -17.53 -16.20
N ASP A 308 -4.41 -16.82 -16.39
CA ASP A 308 -4.40 -15.39 -16.65
C ASP A 308 -4.53 -15.08 -18.15
N GLY A 309 -4.50 -16.12 -19.01
CA GLY A 309 -4.70 -16.02 -20.46
C GLY A 309 -3.57 -15.30 -21.20
N ASN A 310 -2.39 -15.17 -20.61
CA ASN A 310 -1.27 -14.42 -21.16
C ASN A 310 -0.06 -15.28 -21.55
N LEU A 311 -0.24 -16.59 -21.71
CA LEU A 311 0.81 -17.52 -22.17
C LEU A 311 1.43 -17.03 -23.48
N SER A 312 2.66 -16.57 -23.43
CA SER A 312 3.39 -15.99 -24.57
C SER A 312 4.11 -17.02 -25.41
N GLY A 313 4.25 -18.26 -24.93
CA GLY A 313 4.88 -19.36 -25.67
C GLY A 313 5.69 -20.32 -24.81
N TYR A 314 6.57 -21.05 -25.47
CA TYR A 314 7.41 -22.08 -24.87
C TYR A 314 8.88 -21.80 -25.19
N ILE A 315 9.75 -22.16 -24.25
CA ILE A 315 11.20 -22.21 -24.44
C ILE A 315 11.62 -23.67 -24.31
N LEU A 316 12.34 -24.18 -25.33
CA LEU A 316 12.99 -25.48 -25.24
C LEU A 316 14.51 -25.27 -25.10
N GLU A 317 15.06 -25.88 -24.10
CA GLU A 317 16.51 -25.85 -23.83
C GLU A 317 17.10 -27.25 -23.99
N ARG A 318 18.35 -27.32 -24.35
CA ARG A 318 19.13 -28.57 -24.48
C ARG A 318 20.42 -28.48 -23.67
N GLN A 319 20.71 -29.54 -22.96
CA GLN A 319 22.00 -29.76 -22.32
C GLN A 319 22.76 -30.87 -23.06
N VAL A 320 24.02 -30.70 -23.29
CA VAL A 320 24.90 -31.71 -23.93
C VAL A 320 25.99 -32.11 -22.96
N ASN A 321 26.10 -33.41 -22.69
CA ASN A 321 27.16 -34.02 -21.85
C ASN A 321 27.33 -33.33 -20.48
N GLY A 322 26.24 -32.91 -19.84
CA GLY A 322 26.29 -32.23 -18.54
C GLY A 322 26.78 -30.77 -18.58
N GLY A 323 26.96 -30.18 -19.76
CA GLY A 323 27.34 -28.77 -19.92
C GLY A 323 26.20 -27.80 -19.60
N ALA A 324 26.35 -26.54 -20.01
CA ALA A 324 25.33 -25.54 -19.78
C ALA A 324 24.06 -25.80 -20.62
N TRP A 325 22.88 -25.44 -20.07
CA TRP A 325 21.63 -25.41 -20.82
C TRP A 325 21.67 -24.34 -21.89
N ALA A 326 21.27 -24.64 -23.11
CA ALA A 326 21.20 -23.73 -24.23
C ALA A 326 19.82 -23.73 -24.85
N GLN A 327 19.24 -22.53 -25.04
CA GLN A 327 17.96 -22.39 -25.71
C GLN A 327 18.05 -22.85 -27.16
N VAL A 328 17.19 -23.78 -27.55
CA VAL A 328 17.12 -24.34 -28.89
C VAL A 328 15.83 -23.96 -29.62
N TYR A 329 14.82 -23.53 -28.90
CA TYR A 329 13.54 -23.05 -29.46
C TYR A 329 12.91 -22.01 -28.54
N LYS A 330 12.22 -21.03 -29.13
CA LYS A 330 11.30 -20.11 -28.47
C LYS A 330 10.16 -19.79 -29.42
N GLY A 331 8.90 -20.00 -29.00
CA GLY A 331 7.73 -19.70 -29.81
C GLY A 331 6.44 -20.27 -29.24
N ILE A 332 5.34 -20.00 -29.93
CA ILE A 332 3.99 -20.43 -29.53
C ILE A 332 3.67 -21.86 -29.94
N ASN A 333 4.36 -22.41 -30.93
CA ASN A 333 4.14 -23.76 -31.44
C ASN A 333 4.63 -24.81 -30.45
N ARG A 334 3.91 -25.93 -30.36
CA ARG A 334 4.25 -27.07 -29.48
C ARG A 334 5.10 -28.14 -30.16
N ARG A 335 5.76 -27.79 -31.26
CA ARG A 335 6.67 -28.67 -32.02
C ARG A 335 7.87 -27.88 -32.48
N SER A 336 9.03 -28.49 -32.36
CA SER A 336 10.29 -28.00 -32.95
C SER A 336 10.86 -29.11 -33.82
N ARG A 337 11.40 -28.76 -34.97
CA ARG A 337 12.23 -29.62 -35.85
C ARG A 337 13.61 -29.02 -35.98
N ARG A 338 14.62 -29.78 -35.72
CA ARG A 338 16.02 -29.44 -36.00
C ARG A 338 16.74 -30.63 -36.60
#